data_e4e7e170b7fae63f8e803fd001d7fd3c
#
_entry.id   e4e7e170b7fae63f8e803fd001d7fd3c
#
_cell.length_a   1.000
_cell.length_b   1.000
_cell.length_c   1.000
_cell.angle_alpha   90.00
_cell.angle_beta   90.00
_cell.angle_gamma   90.00
#
_symmetry.space_group_name_H-M   'P 1'
#
loop_
_entity.id
_entity.type
_entity.pdbx_description
1 polymer ?
#
loop_
_entity_poly.entity_id
_entity_poly.type
_entity_poly.pdbx_seq_one_letter_code
_entity_poly.pdbx_strand_id
1 'polypeptide(L)'
;MVDRVKTATRPATFRHPIRRGFSYRFPRGGRRSGFILLFGSRAIVSNDATAPVQTRCPRCGQQVSLVPKSYRNWFTVFFIPVFPISGRTPFCQCPSCGAQFQVPAEELRKRLADADRQQNQQAITLYNSLRASPANSVTLNELMTAYASMNEFDQAISSAGEFPQALHASEQCMTTLGRVYLAKNAYNEALQWFDAAVARNPSLGEAQYYKAVTHLLTTPPDTQRAVAAARAARSAGFANAEALLREAEAKARQA
;
A
#
# COMPACT_ATOMS: atom_id res chain seq x y z
N MET A 1 -15.06 -19.96 25.74
CA MET A 1 -15.85 -18.77 25.33
C MET A 1 -14.84 -17.73 24.89
N VAL A 2 -14.59 -17.65 23.62
CA VAL A 2 -13.69 -16.65 23.03
C VAL A 2 -14.40 -16.14 21.78
N ASP A 3 -14.80 -14.86 21.83
CA ASP A 3 -15.61 -14.22 20.80
C ASP A 3 -14.79 -13.98 19.53
N ARG A 4 -15.40 -14.40 18.42
CA ARG A 4 -14.94 -14.13 17.06
C ARG A 4 -15.19 -12.68 16.70
N VAL A 5 -14.15 -11.86 16.62
CA VAL A 5 -14.22 -10.58 15.92
C VAL A 5 -14.03 -10.85 14.43
N LYS A 6 -15.14 -10.89 13.70
CA LYS A 6 -15.16 -10.85 12.23
C LYS A 6 -15.06 -9.39 11.78
N THR A 7 -13.90 -8.95 11.36
CA THR A 7 -13.76 -7.71 10.58
C THR A 7 -13.59 -8.06 9.10
N ALA A 8 -14.71 -8.30 8.43
CA ALA A 8 -14.76 -8.30 6.97
C ALA A 8 -15.24 -6.92 6.50
N THR A 9 -14.33 -5.99 6.32
CA THR A 9 -14.60 -4.77 5.57
C THR A 9 -14.54 -5.09 4.07
N ARG A 10 -15.69 -5.36 3.47
CA ARG A 10 -15.86 -5.37 2.01
C ARG A 10 -15.54 -3.97 1.47
N PRO A 11 -14.73 -3.84 0.40
CA PRO A 11 -14.58 -2.56 -0.28
C PRO A 11 -15.92 -2.16 -0.87
N ALA A 12 -16.38 -0.96 -0.52
CA ALA A 12 -17.58 -0.37 -1.10
C ALA A 12 -17.41 -0.24 -2.62
N THR A 13 -18.14 -1.06 -3.37
CA THR A 13 -18.29 -0.91 -4.81
C THR A 13 -19.10 0.35 -5.07
N PHE A 14 -18.41 1.42 -5.44
CA PHE A 14 -19.04 2.66 -5.84
C PHE A 14 -19.71 2.46 -7.21
N ARG A 15 -21.02 2.20 -7.19
CA ARG A 15 -21.85 2.29 -8.40
C ARG A 15 -21.97 3.76 -8.76
N HIS A 16 -21.57 4.11 -9.97
CA HIS A 16 -21.82 5.40 -10.59
C HIS A 16 -23.31 5.76 -10.50
N PRO A 17 -23.69 6.88 -9.93
CA PRO A 17 -25.04 7.40 -10.09
C PRO A 17 -25.09 8.26 -11.37
N ILE A 18 -24.89 7.64 -12.52
CA ILE A 18 -25.22 8.29 -13.80
C ILE A 18 -26.29 7.43 -14.43
N ARG A 19 -27.53 7.83 -14.24
CA ARG A 19 -28.75 7.66 -15.01
C ARG A 19 -29.96 7.46 -14.10
N ARG A 20 -30.57 8.55 -13.72
CA ARG A 20 -32.03 8.59 -13.63
C ARG A 20 -32.50 9.73 -14.51
N GLY A 21 -32.71 9.39 -15.78
CA GLY A 21 -33.57 10.17 -16.65
C GLY A 21 -34.99 10.04 -16.09
N PHE A 22 -35.55 11.13 -15.60
CA PHE A 22 -36.96 11.22 -15.33
C PHE A 22 -37.69 11.16 -16.68
N SER A 23 -38.29 10.02 -17.02
CA SER A 23 -39.22 9.93 -18.13
C SER A 23 -40.59 10.41 -17.65
N TYR A 24 -40.94 11.64 -17.94
CA TYR A 24 -42.32 12.10 -17.84
C TYR A 24 -43.12 11.50 -18.97
N ARG A 25 -44.11 10.65 -18.63
CA ARG A 25 -45.12 10.16 -19.56
C ARG A 25 -46.15 11.27 -19.75
N PHE A 26 -46.15 11.91 -20.92
CA PHE A 26 -47.20 12.87 -21.30
C PHE A 26 -48.52 12.18 -21.67
N PRO A 27 -49.70 12.72 -21.24
CA PRO A 27 -50.99 12.26 -21.72
C PRO A 27 -51.18 12.61 -23.23
N ARG A 28 -51.70 11.67 -24.00
CA ARG A 28 -52.06 11.87 -25.39
C ARG A 28 -53.27 12.82 -25.47
N GLY A 29 -53.10 13.95 -26.15
CA GLY A 29 -54.21 14.79 -26.56
C GLY A 29 -53.78 16.23 -26.88
N GLY A 30 -53.78 16.61 -28.17
CA GLY A 30 -53.75 17.98 -28.64
C GLY A 30 -52.47 18.37 -29.42
N ARG A 31 -52.61 18.54 -30.73
CA ARG A 31 -51.63 19.22 -31.59
C ARG A 31 -51.42 20.64 -31.11
N ARG A 32 -50.34 20.85 -30.39
CA ARG A 32 -49.72 22.16 -30.20
C ARG A 32 -48.23 21.94 -30.44
N SER A 33 -47.67 22.72 -31.39
CA SER A 33 -46.20 22.80 -31.60
C SER A 33 -45.56 23.25 -30.31
N GLY A 34 -45.25 22.30 -29.40
CA GLY A 34 -44.59 22.51 -28.17
C GLY A 34 -43.07 22.39 -28.36
N PHE A 35 -42.34 23.45 -28.16
CA PHE A 35 -40.92 23.37 -28.00
C PHE A 35 -40.58 22.41 -26.86
N ILE A 36 -39.92 21.28 -27.14
CA ILE A 36 -39.43 20.35 -26.14
C ILE A 36 -38.17 21.00 -25.51
N LEU A 37 -38.32 21.70 -24.39
CA LEU A 37 -37.21 22.17 -23.60
C LEU A 37 -36.62 20.98 -22.84
N LEU A 38 -35.45 20.51 -23.25
CA LEU A 38 -34.69 19.48 -22.55
C LEU A 38 -33.88 20.14 -21.43
N PHE A 39 -34.35 19.95 -20.21
CA PHE A 39 -33.63 20.36 -19.01
C PHE A 39 -32.86 19.17 -18.41
N GLY A 40 -31.68 19.43 -17.87
CA GLY A 40 -30.88 18.41 -17.23
C GLY A 40 -29.83 18.99 -16.28
N SER A 41 -29.03 18.11 -15.73
CA SER A 41 -27.83 18.49 -14.98
C SER A 41 -26.62 17.72 -15.48
N ARG A 42 -25.48 18.37 -15.54
CA ARG A 42 -24.21 17.78 -15.95
C ARG A 42 -23.10 18.13 -14.97
N ALA A 43 -22.33 17.15 -14.55
CA ALA A 43 -21.10 17.39 -13.81
C ALA A 43 -19.97 17.82 -14.76
N ILE A 44 -19.40 18.97 -14.50
CA ILE A 44 -18.22 19.46 -15.22
C ILE A 44 -17.02 19.36 -14.27
N VAL A 45 -16.00 18.63 -14.73
CA VAL A 45 -14.74 18.42 -14.00
C VAL A 45 -13.73 19.45 -14.48
N SER A 46 -13.07 20.11 -13.54
CA SER A 46 -11.96 21.04 -13.78
C SER A 46 -10.73 20.61 -12.99
N ASN A 47 -9.55 20.88 -13.53
CA ASN A 47 -8.31 20.73 -12.76
C ASN A 47 -8.25 21.81 -11.69
N ASP A 48 -7.79 21.46 -10.51
CA ASP A 48 -7.54 22.41 -9.43
C ASP A 48 -6.12 22.97 -9.56
N ALA A 49 -5.94 24.25 -9.22
CA ALA A 49 -4.63 24.90 -9.27
C ALA A 49 -3.66 24.44 -8.17
N THR A 50 -4.14 23.61 -7.24
CA THR A 50 -3.32 23.06 -6.16
C THR A 50 -2.30 22.04 -6.70
N ALA A 51 -1.09 22.06 -6.15
CA ALA A 51 -0.03 21.15 -6.56
C ALA A 51 -0.43 19.68 -6.34
N PRO A 52 0.03 18.73 -7.18
CA PRO A 52 -0.19 17.31 -6.99
C PRO A 52 0.32 16.77 -5.65
N VAL A 53 -0.32 15.74 -5.11
CA VAL A 53 0.06 15.12 -3.84
C VAL A 53 0.78 13.82 -4.12
N GLN A 54 2.06 13.74 -3.75
CA GLN A 54 2.86 12.53 -3.89
C GLN A 54 2.50 11.54 -2.78
N THR A 55 2.04 10.35 -3.16
CA THR A 55 1.69 9.29 -2.21
C THR A 55 1.55 7.96 -2.93
N ARG A 56 1.47 6.87 -2.16
CA ARG A 56 1.13 5.56 -2.71
C ARG A 56 -0.39 5.46 -2.90
N CYS A 57 -0.82 5.15 -4.11
CA CYS A 57 -2.25 4.99 -4.40
C CYS A 57 -2.84 3.80 -3.64
N PRO A 58 -3.90 3.97 -2.81
CA PRO A 58 -4.52 2.88 -2.06
C PRO A 58 -5.14 1.79 -2.94
N ARG A 59 -5.44 2.10 -4.21
CA ARG A 59 -6.10 1.17 -5.13
C ARG A 59 -5.13 0.33 -5.95
N CYS A 60 -4.09 0.95 -6.54
CA CYS A 60 -3.14 0.24 -7.40
C CYS A 60 -1.78 0.00 -6.73
N GLY A 61 -1.54 0.53 -5.53
CA GLY A 61 -0.30 0.36 -4.78
C GLY A 61 0.92 1.09 -5.36
N GLN A 62 0.79 1.79 -6.49
CA GLN A 62 1.89 2.49 -7.14
C GLN A 62 2.18 3.83 -6.46
N GLN A 63 3.46 4.22 -6.43
CA GLN A 63 3.88 5.57 -6.06
C GLN A 63 3.47 6.52 -7.18
N VAL A 64 2.59 7.48 -6.89
CA VAL A 64 2.00 8.38 -7.87
C VAL A 64 1.82 9.79 -7.33
N SER A 65 1.77 10.76 -8.23
CA SER A 65 1.35 12.12 -7.92
C SER A 65 -0.15 12.24 -8.17
N LEU A 66 -0.96 12.17 -7.11
CA LEU A 66 -2.41 12.34 -7.22
C LEU A 66 -2.73 13.75 -7.73
N VAL A 67 -3.53 13.83 -8.78
CA VAL A 67 -3.91 15.10 -9.42
C VAL A 67 -5.16 15.65 -8.74
N PRO A 68 -5.09 16.87 -8.15
CA PRO A 68 -6.24 17.54 -7.60
C PRO A 68 -7.20 18.00 -8.69
N LYS A 69 -8.47 17.68 -8.52
CA LYS A 69 -9.56 18.07 -9.41
C LYS A 69 -10.77 18.49 -8.61
N SER A 70 -11.66 19.23 -9.24
CA SER A 70 -12.97 19.51 -8.67
C SER A 70 -14.06 19.29 -9.70
N TYR A 71 -15.24 18.92 -9.25
CA TYR A 71 -16.42 18.90 -10.10
C TYR A 71 -17.48 19.82 -9.54
N ARG A 72 -18.31 20.34 -10.46
CA ARG A 72 -19.48 21.17 -10.16
C ARG A 72 -20.63 20.71 -11.05
N ASN A 73 -21.82 20.57 -10.48
CA ASN A 73 -23.01 20.29 -11.27
C ASN A 73 -23.56 21.59 -11.85
N TRP A 74 -23.87 21.54 -13.14
CA TRP A 74 -24.42 22.65 -13.89
C TRP A 74 -25.83 22.30 -14.35
N PHE A 75 -26.72 23.27 -14.26
CA PHE A 75 -28.03 23.18 -14.93
C PHE A 75 -27.81 23.33 -16.43
N THR A 76 -28.46 22.47 -17.21
CA THR A 76 -28.31 22.47 -18.67
C THR A 76 -29.64 22.67 -19.34
N VAL A 77 -29.65 23.48 -20.39
CA VAL A 77 -30.76 23.65 -21.33
C VAL A 77 -30.24 23.24 -22.69
N PHE A 78 -30.89 22.30 -23.36
CA PHE A 78 -30.40 21.71 -24.61
C PHE A 78 -28.93 21.23 -24.54
N PHE A 79 -28.54 20.61 -23.40
CA PHE A 79 -27.17 20.15 -23.08
C PHE A 79 -26.14 21.26 -22.87
N ILE A 80 -26.49 22.54 -23.03
CA ILE A 80 -25.62 23.71 -22.77
C ILE A 80 -25.65 24.02 -21.28
N PRO A 81 -24.50 24.08 -20.60
CA PRO A 81 -24.45 24.46 -19.19
C PRO A 81 -24.72 25.98 -19.05
N VAL A 82 -25.77 26.32 -18.27
CA VAL A 82 -26.22 27.71 -18.12
C VAL A 82 -25.73 28.32 -16.82
N PHE A 83 -25.96 27.64 -15.70
CA PHE A 83 -25.50 28.08 -14.38
C PHE A 83 -25.19 26.90 -13.45
N PRO A 84 -24.25 27.09 -12.49
CA PRO A 84 -23.92 26.05 -11.54
C PRO A 84 -25.02 25.88 -10.49
N ILE A 85 -25.43 24.64 -10.21
CA ILE A 85 -26.44 24.28 -9.22
C ILE A 85 -25.85 23.67 -7.95
N SER A 86 -24.54 23.44 -7.90
CA SER A 86 -23.84 22.96 -6.70
C SER A 86 -22.54 23.73 -6.44
N GLY A 87 -22.03 23.64 -5.23
CA GLY A 87 -20.68 24.07 -4.90
C GLY A 87 -19.63 23.21 -5.65
N ARG A 88 -18.36 23.66 -5.60
CA ARG A 88 -17.24 22.84 -6.06
C ARG A 88 -16.97 21.73 -5.07
N THR A 89 -16.89 20.50 -5.55
CA THR A 89 -16.52 19.34 -4.73
C THR A 89 -15.11 18.91 -5.14
N PRO A 90 -14.11 19.13 -4.27
CA PRO A 90 -12.73 18.74 -4.56
C PRO A 90 -12.55 17.23 -4.44
N PHE A 91 -11.66 16.67 -5.26
CA PHE A 91 -11.24 15.28 -5.20
C PHE A 91 -9.82 15.13 -5.76
N CYS A 92 -9.14 14.04 -5.41
CA CYS A 92 -7.86 13.67 -6.01
C CYS A 92 -8.04 12.47 -6.93
N GLN A 93 -7.38 12.48 -8.09
CA GLN A 93 -7.41 11.38 -9.06
C GLN A 93 -6.04 10.76 -9.24
N CYS A 94 -5.98 9.43 -9.20
CA CYS A 94 -4.77 8.67 -9.53
C CYS A 94 -4.56 8.66 -11.05
N PRO A 95 -3.40 9.10 -11.57
CA PRO A 95 -3.14 9.10 -13.01
C PRO A 95 -2.97 7.68 -13.57
N SER A 96 -2.50 6.72 -12.78
CA SER A 96 -2.23 5.34 -13.24
C SER A 96 -3.49 4.48 -13.34
N CYS A 97 -4.37 4.50 -12.34
CA CYS A 97 -5.55 3.62 -12.31
C CYS A 97 -6.89 4.37 -12.42
N GLY A 98 -6.87 5.70 -12.53
CA GLY A 98 -8.08 6.53 -12.64
C GLY A 98 -8.92 6.61 -11.36
N ALA A 99 -8.51 6.00 -10.25
CA ALA A 99 -9.26 6.02 -9.00
C ALA A 99 -9.44 7.46 -8.49
N GLN A 100 -10.65 7.77 -8.02
CA GLN A 100 -11.02 9.08 -7.49
C GLN A 100 -11.19 8.97 -5.96
N PHE A 101 -10.56 9.88 -5.24
CA PHE A 101 -10.61 9.98 -3.78
C PHE A 101 -11.26 11.31 -3.40
N GLN A 102 -12.42 11.26 -2.76
CA GLN A 102 -13.19 12.45 -2.37
C GLN A 102 -12.57 13.14 -1.15
N VAL A 103 -11.29 13.50 -1.27
CA VAL A 103 -10.53 14.21 -0.24
C VAL A 103 -9.83 15.39 -0.90
N PRO A 104 -9.96 16.61 -0.35
CA PRO A 104 -9.19 17.76 -0.80
C PRO A 104 -7.68 17.51 -0.70
N ALA A 105 -6.89 18.01 -1.64
CA ALA A 105 -5.44 17.81 -1.66
C ALA A 105 -4.76 18.33 -0.38
N GLU A 106 -5.21 19.44 0.18
CA GLU A 106 -4.68 20.00 1.43
C GLU A 106 -4.94 19.12 2.63
N GLU A 107 -6.16 18.59 2.76
CA GLU A 107 -6.52 17.65 3.81
C GLU A 107 -5.71 16.34 3.70
N LEU A 108 -5.51 15.87 2.47
CA LEU A 108 -4.68 14.69 2.24
C LEU A 108 -3.23 14.93 2.65
N ARG A 109 -2.64 16.10 2.28
CA ARG A 109 -1.27 16.47 2.70
C ARG A 109 -1.15 16.56 4.21
N LYS A 110 -2.14 17.19 4.87
CA LYS A 110 -2.15 17.28 6.33
C LYS A 110 -2.16 15.91 6.98
N ARG A 111 -3.03 15.01 6.53
CA ARG A 111 -3.09 13.63 7.05
C ARG A 111 -1.79 12.86 6.85
N LEU A 112 -1.14 13.02 5.69
CA LEU A 112 0.17 12.39 5.43
C LEU A 112 1.24 12.95 6.37
N ALA A 113 1.33 14.29 6.52
CA ALA A 113 2.29 14.91 7.41
C ALA A 113 2.05 14.55 8.90
N ASP A 114 0.81 14.40 9.32
CA ASP A 114 0.47 13.97 10.68
C ASP A 114 0.85 12.49 10.90
N ALA A 115 0.64 11.63 9.88
CA ALA A 115 1.08 10.23 9.93
C ALA A 115 2.60 10.11 10.01
N ASP A 116 3.35 10.87 9.21
CA ASP A 116 4.81 10.89 9.24
C ASP A 116 5.33 11.37 10.62
N ARG A 117 4.73 12.40 11.19
CA ARG A 117 5.09 12.87 12.55
C ARG A 117 4.83 11.80 13.62
N GLN A 118 3.71 11.11 13.52
CA GLN A 118 3.36 10.05 14.46
C GLN A 118 4.34 8.88 14.36
N GLN A 119 4.73 8.46 13.16
CA GLN A 119 5.72 7.40 12.95
C GLN A 119 7.09 7.79 13.49
N ASN A 120 7.56 9.02 13.23
CA ASN A 120 8.80 9.53 13.78
C ASN A 120 8.79 9.57 15.30
N GLN A 121 7.69 10.02 15.92
CA GLN A 121 7.56 10.06 17.38
C GLN A 121 7.58 8.66 17.98
N GLN A 122 6.95 7.69 17.32
CA GLN A 122 6.97 6.28 17.72
C GLN A 122 8.40 5.73 17.67
N ALA A 123 9.15 5.97 16.60
CA ALA A 123 10.54 5.52 16.47
C ALA A 123 11.44 6.10 17.57
N ILE A 124 11.30 7.39 17.89
CA ILE A 124 12.04 8.03 18.99
C ILE A 124 11.71 7.37 20.34
N THR A 125 10.44 7.06 20.59
CA THR A 125 10.02 6.42 21.82
C THR A 125 10.60 5.01 21.96
N LEU A 126 10.57 4.22 20.89
CA LEU A 126 11.17 2.87 20.83
C LEU A 126 12.69 2.91 21.05
N TYR A 127 13.37 3.85 20.39
CA TYR A 127 14.82 4.04 20.55
C TYR A 127 15.19 4.38 21.99
N ASN A 128 14.47 5.30 22.64
CA ASN A 128 14.70 5.65 24.04
C ASN A 128 14.41 4.47 24.98
N SER A 129 13.41 3.65 24.68
CA SER A 129 13.12 2.42 25.41
C SER A 129 14.26 1.39 25.28
N LEU A 130 14.86 1.26 24.09
CA LEU A 130 16.03 0.40 23.87
C LEU A 130 17.26 0.89 24.63
N ARG A 131 17.50 2.20 24.68
CA ARG A 131 18.59 2.74 25.50
C ARG A 131 18.44 2.41 26.99
N ALA A 132 17.20 2.34 27.50
CA ALA A 132 16.91 1.91 28.85
C ALA A 132 17.04 0.39 29.05
N SER A 133 16.78 -0.40 28.00
CA SER A 133 16.82 -1.87 28.02
C SER A 133 17.48 -2.42 26.74
N PRO A 134 18.82 -2.39 26.62
CA PRO A 134 19.52 -2.66 25.36
C PRO A 134 19.42 -4.11 24.83
N ALA A 135 18.97 -5.05 25.65
CA ALA A 135 18.78 -6.45 25.27
C ALA A 135 17.35 -6.79 24.81
N ASN A 136 16.45 -5.80 24.75
CA ASN A 136 15.05 -6.05 24.37
C ASN A 136 14.90 -6.22 22.86
N SER A 137 14.87 -7.48 22.43
CA SER A 137 14.75 -7.85 21.02
C SER A 137 13.39 -7.48 20.40
N VAL A 138 12.31 -7.49 21.19
CA VAL A 138 10.96 -7.12 20.69
C VAL A 138 10.96 -5.64 20.30
N THR A 139 11.45 -4.77 21.18
CA THR A 139 11.52 -3.33 20.90
C THR A 139 12.46 -3.01 19.72
N LEU A 140 13.58 -3.74 19.60
CA LEU A 140 14.47 -3.59 18.43
C LEU A 140 13.78 -3.99 17.13
N ASN A 141 13.04 -5.08 17.13
CA ASN A 141 12.30 -5.53 15.96
C ASN A 141 11.23 -4.51 15.53
N GLU A 142 10.51 -3.93 16.50
CA GLU A 142 9.54 -2.88 16.24
C GLU A 142 10.21 -1.60 15.70
N LEU A 143 11.36 -1.19 16.25
CA LEU A 143 12.10 -0.03 15.79
C LEU A 143 12.60 -0.20 14.34
N MET A 144 13.23 -1.33 14.03
CA MET A 144 13.66 -1.64 12.67
C MET A 144 12.48 -1.67 11.69
N THR A 145 11.34 -2.21 12.11
CA THR A 145 10.12 -2.24 11.30
C THR A 145 9.56 -0.84 11.07
N ALA A 146 9.59 0.02 12.09
CA ALA A 146 9.16 1.42 11.98
C ALA A 146 10.04 2.17 10.97
N TYR A 147 11.38 2.10 11.09
CA TYR A 147 12.29 2.71 10.12
C TYR A 147 12.13 2.15 8.70
N ALA A 148 11.95 0.84 8.56
CA ALA A 148 11.70 0.23 7.26
C ALA A 148 10.41 0.73 6.60
N SER A 149 9.35 0.98 7.39
CA SER A 149 8.08 1.53 6.89
C SER A 149 8.21 2.97 6.38
N MET A 150 9.15 3.74 6.94
CA MET A 150 9.51 5.10 6.51
C MET A 150 10.55 5.12 5.36
N ASN A 151 11.00 3.95 4.88
CA ASN A 151 12.12 3.77 3.94
C ASN A 151 13.47 4.27 4.47
N GLU A 152 13.61 4.42 5.77
CA GLU A 152 14.84 4.83 6.44
C GLU A 152 15.71 3.61 6.78
N PHE A 153 16.09 2.86 5.75
CA PHE A 153 16.80 1.59 5.89
C PHE A 153 18.15 1.73 6.59
N ASP A 154 18.84 2.85 6.38
CA ASP A 154 20.14 3.09 7.03
C ASP A 154 19.99 3.27 8.55
N GLN A 155 18.92 3.91 9.00
CA GLN A 155 18.62 4.02 10.43
C GLN A 155 18.24 2.68 11.05
N ALA A 156 17.49 1.84 10.33
CA ALA A 156 17.20 0.47 10.76
C ALA A 156 18.47 -0.36 10.93
N ILE A 157 19.40 -0.30 9.99
CA ILE A 157 20.69 -1.02 10.03
C ILE A 157 21.57 -0.47 11.17
N SER A 158 21.66 0.84 11.30
CA SER A 158 22.43 1.49 12.37
C SER A 158 21.92 1.09 13.76
N SER A 159 20.59 1.08 13.94
CA SER A 159 19.96 0.63 15.19
C SER A 159 20.29 -0.84 15.51
N ALA A 160 20.29 -1.71 14.51
CA ALA A 160 20.68 -3.11 14.71
C ALA A 160 22.15 -3.24 15.14
N GLY A 161 23.04 -2.42 14.60
CA GLY A 161 24.47 -2.37 14.99
C GLY A 161 24.70 -1.79 16.39
N GLU A 162 23.88 -0.84 16.81
CA GLU A 162 23.98 -0.22 18.14
C GLU A 162 23.50 -1.16 19.26
N PHE A 163 22.52 -2.05 18.97
CA PHE A 163 21.96 -2.98 19.96
C PHE A 163 22.20 -4.46 19.58
N PRO A 164 23.48 -4.91 19.51
CA PRO A 164 23.82 -6.26 19.05
C PRO A 164 23.28 -7.35 19.97
N GLN A 165 23.14 -7.08 21.27
CA GLN A 165 22.58 -8.04 22.23
C GLN A 165 21.10 -8.36 21.90
N ALA A 166 20.29 -7.33 21.65
CA ALA A 166 18.90 -7.50 21.23
C ALA A 166 18.79 -8.19 19.86
N LEU A 167 19.66 -7.81 18.90
CA LEU A 167 19.69 -8.39 17.57
C LEU A 167 19.97 -9.90 17.63
N HIS A 168 21.00 -10.29 18.35
CA HIS A 168 21.37 -11.69 18.48
C HIS A 168 20.51 -12.48 19.47
N ALA A 169 19.64 -11.84 20.24
CA ALA A 169 18.70 -12.53 21.12
C ALA A 169 17.53 -13.17 20.37
N SER A 170 17.20 -12.70 19.15
CA SER A 170 16.02 -13.14 18.41
C SER A 170 16.29 -13.36 16.94
N GLU A 171 15.91 -14.52 16.42
CA GLU A 171 15.90 -14.84 14.99
C GLU A 171 14.92 -13.97 14.19
N GLN A 172 13.90 -13.44 14.85
CA GLN A 172 12.97 -12.46 14.25
C GLN A 172 13.69 -11.15 13.92
N CYS A 173 14.56 -10.64 14.84
CA CYS A 173 15.36 -9.45 14.57
C CYS A 173 16.31 -9.66 13.40
N MET A 174 16.97 -10.83 13.33
CA MET A 174 17.84 -11.19 12.20
C MET A 174 17.05 -11.24 10.89
N THR A 175 15.84 -11.81 10.91
CA THR A 175 14.96 -11.88 9.73
C THR A 175 14.53 -10.47 9.29
N THR A 176 14.16 -9.61 10.23
CA THR A 176 13.78 -8.22 9.92
C THR A 176 14.95 -7.44 9.35
N LEU A 177 16.15 -7.60 9.90
CA LEU A 177 17.36 -6.97 9.34
C LEU A 177 17.68 -7.49 7.94
N GLY A 178 17.54 -8.79 7.69
CA GLY A 178 17.64 -9.37 6.35
C GLY A 178 16.65 -8.76 5.36
N ARG A 179 15.40 -8.52 5.79
CA ARG A 179 14.39 -7.83 4.97
C ARG A 179 14.74 -6.38 4.68
N VAL A 180 15.35 -5.67 5.63
CA VAL A 180 15.84 -4.31 5.40
C VAL A 180 16.94 -4.29 4.35
N TYR A 181 17.91 -5.21 4.41
CA TYR A 181 18.94 -5.35 3.37
C TYR A 181 18.34 -5.74 2.01
N LEU A 182 17.36 -6.64 2.00
CA LEU A 182 16.64 -7.02 0.78
C LEU A 182 15.95 -5.80 0.13
N ALA A 183 15.31 -4.94 0.93
CA ALA A 183 14.68 -3.71 0.45
C ALA A 183 15.68 -2.70 -0.12
N LYS A 184 16.94 -2.71 0.35
CA LYS A 184 18.06 -1.95 -0.21
C LYS A 184 18.70 -2.60 -1.45
N ASN A 185 18.22 -3.77 -1.90
CA ASN A 185 18.82 -4.60 -2.93
C ASN A 185 20.23 -5.12 -2.57
N ALA A 186 20.58 -5.14 -1.29
CA ALA A 186 21.83 -5.69 -0.77
C ALA A 186 21.62 -7.19 -0.50
N TYR A 187 21.57 -7.98 -1.59
CA TYR A 187 21.15 -9.38 -1.56
C TYR A 187 22.10 -10.29 -0.79
N ASN A 188 23.41 -10.05 -0.87
CA ASN A 188 24.40 -10.87 -0.18
C ASN A 188 24.30 -10.71 1.33
N GLU A 189 24.15 -9.48 1.80
CA GLU A 189 23.98 -9.16 3.22
C GLU A 189 22.63 -9.69 3.72
N ALA A 190 21.56 -9.57 2.92
CA ALA A 190 20.27 -10.14 3.23
C ALA A 190 20.34 -11.65 3.44
N LEU A 191 21.03 -12.38 2.54
CA LEU A 191 21.23 -13.83 2.66
C LEU A 191 22.00 -14.21 3.92
N GLN A 192 23.05 -13.47 4.30
CA GLN A 192 23.80 -13.73 5.53
C GLN A 192 22.88 -13.68 6.76
N TRP A 193 21.99 -12.69 6.84
CA TRP A 193 21.08 -12.55 7.97
C TRP A 193 19.97 -13.60 7.97
N PHE A 194 19.45 -13.96 6.79
CA PHE A 194 18.48 -15.06 6.70
C PHE A 194 19.14 -16.40 7.03
N ASP A 195 20.36 -16.65 6.62
CA ASP A 195 21.11 -17.85 6.98
C ASP A 195 21.37 -17.92 8.49
N ALA A 196 21.73 -16.81 9.12
CA ALA A 196 21.89 -16.75 10.57
C ALA A 196 20.58 -17.01 11.31
N ALA A 197 19.46 -16.48 10.83
CA ALA A 197 18.14 -16.75 11.42
C ALA A 197 17.73 -18.22 11.28
N VAL A 198 17.91 -18.82 10.09
CA VAL A 198 17.60 -20.21 9.80
C VAL A 198 18.50 -21.18 10.57
N ALA A 199 19.79 -20.83 10.74
CA ALA A 199 20.71 -21.65 11.53
C ALA A 199 20.26 -21.78 13.01
N ARG A 200 19.63 -20.74 13.55
CA ARG A 200 19.08 -20.77 14.91
C ARG A 200 17.73 -21.44 14.98
N ASN A 201 16.88 -21.20 14.01
CA ASN A 201 15.54 -21.78 13.93
C ASN A 201 15.25 -22.25 12.49
N PRO A 202 15.56 -23.50 12.16
CA PRO A 202 15.31 -24.07 10.84
C PRO A 202 13.84 -24.11 10.43
N SER A 203 12.91 -24.08 11.40
CA SER A 203 11.46 -24.05 11.15
C SER A 203 10.88 -22.65 10.98
N LEU A 204 11.73 -21.58 10.99
CA LEU A 204 11.28 -20.21 10.78
C LEU A 204 10.92 -19.97 9.31
N GLY A 205 9.66 -20.25 8.96
CA GLY A 205 9.15 -20.19 7.60
C GLY A 205 9.30 -18.82 6.93
N GLU A 206 9.24 -17.72 7.71
CA GLU A 206 9.43 -16.37 7.21
C GLU A 206 10.86 -16.18 6.68
N ALA A 207 11.89 -16.57 7.44
CA ALA A 207 13.28 -16.45 7.01
C ALA A 207 13.55 -17.29 5.75
N GLN A 208 13.04 -18.51 5.71
CA GLN A 208 13.14 -19.38 4.53
C GLN A 208 12.45 -18.78 3.30
N TYR A 209 11.28 -18.15 3.49
CA TYR A 209 10.56 -17.50 2.41
C TYR A 209 11.37 -16.33 1.81
N TYR A 210 11.86 -15.41 2.66
CA TYR A 210 12.64 -14.28 2.17
C TYR A 210 14.00 -14.68 1.62
N LYS A 211 14.60 -15.74 2.14
CA LYS A 211 15.80 -16.35 1.55
C LYS A 211 15.55 -16.84 0.13
N ALA A 212 14.43 -17.53 -0.11
CA ALA A 212 14.03 -17.95 -1.45
C ALA A 212 13.80 -16.77 -2.40
N VAL A 213 13.09 -15.73 -1.94
CA VAL A 213 12.89 -14.49 -2.71
C VAL A 213 14.23 -13.87 -3.08
N THR A 214 15.16 -13.78 -2.13
CA THR A 214 16.46 -13.18 -2.36
C THR A 214 17.27 -13.94 -3.42
N HIS A 215 17.29 -15.29 -3.38
CA HIS A 215 17.94 -16.11 -4.40
C HIS A 215 17.36 -15.93 -5.80
N LEU A 216 16.06 -15.62 -5.92
CA LEU A 216 15.42 -15.32 -7.21
C LEU A 216 15.77 -13.93 -7.75
N LEU A 217 16.20 -13.00 -6.87
CA LEU A 217 16.54 -11.62 -7.21
C LEU A 217 18.06 -11.42 -7.43
N THR A 218 18.91 -12.37 -7.05
CA THR A 218 20.34 -12.31 -7.37
C THR A 218 20.58 -12.38 -8.87
N THR A 219 21.71 -11.86 -9.32
CA THR A 219 22.10 -11.88 -10.74
C THR A 219 23.46 -12.59 -10.89
N PRO A 220 23.52 -13.80 -11.48
CA PRO A 220 22.40 -14.61 -11.98
C PRO A 220 21.50 -15.16 -10.85
N PRO A 221 20.23 -15.50 -11.14
CA PRO A 221 19.33 -16.09 -10.15
C PRO A 221 19.79 -17.50 -9.75
N ASP A 222 19.86 -17.77 -8.45
CA ASP A 222 20.12 -19.11 -7.93
C ASP A 222 18.79 -19.87 -7.72
N THR A 223 18.27 -20.40 -8.82
CA THR A 223 16.96 -21.05 -8.85
C THR A 223 16.93 -22.34 -8.02
N GLN A 224 18.04 -23.07 -7.91
CA GLN A 224 18.11 -24.31 -7.13
C GLN A 224 17.99 -24.04 -5.63
N ARG A 225 18.76 -23.06 -5.12
CA ARG A 225 18.67 -22.65 -3.72
C ARG A 225 17.32 -22.00 -3.41
N ALA A 226 16.76 -21.23 -4.35
CA ALA A 226 15.43 -20.66 -4.22
C ALA A 226 14.35 -21.73 -4.04
N VAL A 227 14.37 -22.81 -4.86
CA VAL A 227 13.44 -23.94 -4.74
C VAL A 227 13.59 -24.65 -3.39
N ALA A 228 14.82 -24.90 -2.95
CA ALA A 228 15.08 -25.56 -1.66
C ALA A 228 14.52 -24.73 -0.49
N ALA A 229 14.81 -23.43 -0.46
CA ALA A 229 14.32 -22.52 0.58
C ALA A 229 12.79 -22.35 0.54
N ALA A 230 12.18 -22.26 -0.66
CA ALA A 230 10.74 -22.17 -0.80
C ALA A 230 10.02 -23.46 -0.31
N ARG A 231 10.60 -24.65 -0.54
CA ARG A 231 10.10 -25.92 0.01
C ARG A 231 10.16 -25.93 1.53
N ALA A 232 11.25 -25.45 2.12
CA ALA A 232 11.38 -25.33 3.57
C ALA A 232 10.35 -24.35 4.16
N ALA A 233 10.14 -23.19 3.50
CA ALA A 233 9.10 -22.25 3.92
C ALA A 233 7.68 -22.86 3.87
N ARG A 234 7.39 -23.66 2.82
CA ARG A 234 6.12 -24.40 2.70
C ARG A 234 5.94 -25.42 3.79
N SER A 235 6.98 -26.23 4.08
CA SER A 235 6.91 -27.23 5.14
C SER A 235 6.72 -26.62 6.53
N ALA A 236 7.20 -25.38 6.74
CA ALA A 236 6.96 -24.58 7.93
C ALA A 236 5.57 -23.90 7.95
N GLY A 237 4.73 -24.11 6.93
CA GLY A 237 3.37 -23.58 6.86
C GLY A 237 3.30 -22.06 6.60
N PHE A 238 4.36 -21.46 6.06
CA PHE A 238 4.36 -20.03 5.80
C PHE A 238 3.41 -19.65 4.66
N ALA A 239 2.61 -18.59 4.89
CA ALA A 239 1.68 -18.09 3.89
C ALA A 239 2.42 -17.68 2.60
N ASN A 240 1.81 -17.94 1.45
CA ASN A 240 2.38 -17.66 0.10
C ASN A 240 3.62 -18.49 -0.30
N ALA A 241 4.15 -19.37 0.55
CA ALA A 241 5.30 -20.20 0.19
C ALA A 241 5.00 -21.14 -0.99
N GLU A 242 3.76 -21.61 -1.13
CA GLU A 242 3.32 -22.45 -2.25
C GLU A 242 3.38 -21.70 -3.59
N ALA A 243 2.95 -20.44 -3.61
CA ALA A 243 3.01 -19.60 -4.81
C ALA A 243 4.46 -19.32 -5.23
N LEU A 244 5.30 -18.98 -4.24
CA LEU A 244 6.74 -18.74 -4.46
C LEU A 244 7.44 -20.02 -4.96
N LEU A 245 7.10 -21.18 -4.42
CA LEU A 245 7.69 -22.45 -4.87
C LEU A 245 7.37 -22.73 -6.34
N ARG A 246 6.12 -22.52 -6.76
CA ARG A 246 5.73 -22.68 -8.18
C ARG A 246 6.51 -21.73 -9.10
N GLU A 247 6.69 -20.48 -8.67
CA GLU A 247 7.49 -19.51 -9.41
C GLU A 247 8.96 -19.92 -9.52
N ALA A 248 9.58 -20.34 -8.40
CA ALA A 248 10.96 -20.80 -8.37
C ALA A 248 11.17 -22.04 -9.25
N GLU A 249 10.27 -23.01 -9.21
CA GLU A 249 10.31 -24.22 -10.05
C GLU A 249 10.11 -23.89 -11.55
N ALA A 250 9.27 -22.90 -11.86
CA ALA A 250 9.09 -22.45 -13.23
C ALA A 250 10.36 -21.79 -13.79
N LYS A 251 11.03 -20.94 -13.00
CA LYS A 251 12.30 -20.31 -13.38
C LYS A 251 13.43 -21.34 -13.48
N ALA A 252 13.46 -22.35 -12.59
CA ALA A 252 14.47 -23.41 -12.64
C ALA A 252 14.35 -24.33 -13.88
N ARG A 253 13.17 -24.40 -14.51
CA ARG A 253 12.95 -25.15 -15.77
C ARG A 253 13.36 -24.34 -17.01
N GLN A 254 13.53 -23.04 -16.88
CA GLN A 254 13.89 -22.11 -17.98
C GLN A 254 15.40 -21.80 -18.01
N ALA A 255 16.10 -22.08 -16.91
CA ALA A 255 17.55 -21.89 -16.76
C ALA A 255 18.33 -23.11 -17.20
#